data_e29b70250c4cd23e478e50bc7eb5e988
#
_entry.id   e29b70250c4cd23e478e50bc7eb5e988
#
_cell.length_a   1.000
_cell.length_b   1.000
_cell.length_c   1.000
_cell.angle_alpha   90.00
_cell.angle_beta   90.00
_cell.angle_gamma   90.00
#
_symmetry.space_group_name_H-M   'P 1'
#
loop_
_entity.id
_entity.type
_entity.pdbx_description
1 polymer ?
#
loop_
_entity_poly.entity_id
_entity_poly.type
_entity_poly.pdbx_seq_one_letter_code
_entity_poly.pdbx_strand_id
1 'polypeptide(L)'
;MQEQVLGNWISQDGKEHMRVRRLDDNIYIVYYDGDLFRAYHSDIADTPFVSVQDINSDDRKYAYVVWKLSDDSKRLNLRNVSDKVIPKETKDSATVVALLSKNAHNPELFGEEIEFRKEQ
;
A
#
# COMPACT_ATOMS: atom_id res chain seq x y z
N MET A 1 10.91 9.20 1.56
CA MET A 1 10.53 8.28 0.45
C MET A 1 11.57 7.17 0.32
N GLN A 2 11.12 5.95 0.16
CA GLN A 2 12.00 4.81 -0.13
C GLN A 2 12.30 4.76 -1.63
N GLU A 3 13.43 5.27 -2.05
CA GLU A 3 13.77 5.32 -3.48
C GLU A 3 13.94 3.93 -4.09
N GLN A 4 14.29 2.94 -3.30
CA GLN A 4 14.46 1.57 -3.76
C GLN A 4 13.14 0.91 -4.19
N VAL A 5 12.02 1.46 -3.76
CA VAL A 5 10.69 0.99 -4.17
C VAL A 5 10.33 1.52 -5.57
N LEU A 6 10.95 2.60 -6.02
CA LEU A 6 10.71 3.14 -7.35
C LEU A 6 11.18 2.14 -8.41
N GLY A 7 10.36 1.92 -9.43
CA GLY A 7 10.70 1.02 -10.54
C GLY A 7 9.52 0.20 -11.01
N ASN A 8 9.83 -0.83 -11.77
CA ASN A 8 8.85 -1.76 -12.30
C ASN A 8 8.89 -3.06 -11.51
N TRP A 9 7.73 -3.57 -11.16
CA TRP A 9 7.58 -4.78 -10.37
C TRP A 9 6.64 -5.76 -11.05
N ILE A 10 6.88 -7.04 -10.86
CA ILE A 10 6.03 -8.10 -11.38
C ILE A 10 5.67 -9.07 -10.26
N SER A 11 4.41 -9.50 -10.20
CA SER A 11 3.97 -10.47 -9.21
C SER A 11 4.65 -11.82 -9.39
N GLN A 12 4.65 -12.64 -8.34
CA GLN A 12 5.32 -13.94 -8.35
C GLN A 12 4.77 -14.87 -9.44
N ASP A 13 3.47 -14.77 -9.75
CA ASP A 13 2.84 -15.56 -10.81
C ASP A 13 3.04 -14.97 -12.21
N GLY A 14 3.65 -13.79 -12.31
CA GLY A 14 3.92 -13.13 -13.58
C GLY A 14 2.73 -12.45 -14.22
N LYS A 15 1.57 -12.44 -13.59
CA LYS A 15 0.33 -11.93 -14.18
C LYS A 15 0.06 -10.46 -13.90
N GLU A 16 0.60 -9.94 -12.82
CA GLU A 16 0.33 -8.58 -12.40
C GLU A 16 1.59 -7.73 -12.46
N HIS A 17 1.46 -6.55 -13.04
CA HIS A 17 2.55 -5.58 -13.15
C HIS A 17 2.24 -4.35 -12.34
N MET A 18 3.25 -3.84 -11.63
CA MET A 18 3.14 -2.62 -10.85
C MET A 18 4.29 -1.69 -11.20
N ARG A 19 3.98 -0.43 -11.43
CA ARG A 19 4.98 0.61 -11.66
C ARG A 19 4.89 1.64 -10.56
N VAL A 20 6.01 1.92 -9.91
CA VAL A 20 6.08 2.91 -8.85
C VAL A 20 7.01 4.03 -9.30
N ARG A 21 6.51 5.25 -9.28
CA ARG A 21 7.25 6.44 -9.69
C ARG A 21 7.11 7.52 -8.63
N ARG A 22 8.04 8.46 -8.64
CA ARG A 22 7.96 9.61 -7.76
C ARG A 22 6.99 10.63 -8.36
N LEU A 23 5.99 11.04 -7.57
CA LEU A 23 5.11 12.16 -7.92
C LEU A 23 5.57 13.44 -7.24
N ASP A 24 5.99 13.34 -5.98
CA ASP A 24 6.47 14.44 -5.16
C ASP A 24 7.49 13.87 -4.16
N ASP A 25 8.13 14.72 -3.35
CA ASP A 25 9.15 14.28 -2.39
C ASP A 25 8.66 13.20 -1.42
N ASN A 26 7.36 13.21 -1.10
CA ASN A 26 6.77 12.26 -0.16
C ASN A 26 5.61 11.46 -0.75
N ILE A 27 5.38 11.56 -2.07
CA ILE A 27 4.23 10.94 -2.72
C ILE A 27 4.70 10.10 -3.89
N TYR A 28 4.21 8.86 -3.94
CA TYR A 28 4.39 7.96 -5.07
C TYR A 28 3.18 8.02 -5.98
N ILE A 29 3.40 7.82 -7.27
CA ILE A 29 2.35 7.44 -8.19
C ILE A 29 2.53 5.96 -8.50
N VAL A 30 1.47 5.18 -8.32
CA VAL A 30 1.50 3.74 -8.50
C VAL A 30 0.52 3.36 -9.59
N TYR A 31 1.02 2.69 -10.62
CA TYR A 31 0.19 2.11 -11.68
C TYR A 31 0.14 0.61 -11.44
N TYR A 32 -1.05 0.09 -11.20
CA TYR A 32 -1.24 -1.32 -10.87
C TYR A 32 -2.48 -1.84 -11.60
N ASP A 33 -2.28 -2.86 -12.44
CA ASP A 33 -3.36 -3.57 -13.13
C ASP A 33 -4.38 -2.65 -13.83
N GLY A 34 -3.88 -1.61 -14.49
CA GLY A 34 -4.71 -0.64 -15.21
C GLY A 34 -5.24 0.52 -14.39
N ASP A 35 -5.02 0.51 -13.09
CA ASP A 35 -5.49 1.58 -12.19
C ASP A 35 -4.33 2.44 -11.70
N LEU A 36 -4.63 3.70 -11.46
CA LEU A 36 -3.66 4.70 -11.02
C LEU A 36 -3.95 5.09 -9.58
N PHE A 37 -2.92 5.03 -8.73
CA PHE A 37 -3.05 5.32 -7.30
C PHE A 37 -2.03 6.36 -6.87
N ARG A 38 -2.41 7.17 -5.89
CA ARG A 38 -1.50 8.02 -5.13
C ARG A 38 -1.19 7.33 -3.81
N ALA A 39 0.08 7.24 -3.45
CA ALA A 39 0.48 6.56 -2.22
C ALA A 39 1.47 7.39 -1.42
N TYR A 40 1.39 7.33 -0.09
CA TYR A 40 2.33 7.99 0.80
C TYR A 40 2.45 7.23 2.10
N HIS A 41 3.61 7.37 2.75
CA HIS A 41 3.87 6.72 4.03
C HIS A 41 3.11 7.37 5.17
N SER A 42 2.57 6.54 6.07
CA SER A 42 1.89 7.00 7.28
C SER A 42 2.29 6.09 8.44
N ASP A 43 2.92 6.67 9.47
CA ASP A 43 3.22 5.93 10.69
C ASP A 43 2.05 6.02 11.65
N ILE A 44 1.44 4.88 11.97
CA ILE A 44 0.27 4.81 12.84
C ILE A 44 0.56 3.75 13.92
N ALA A 45 0.49 4.15 15.18
CA ALA A 45 0.76 3.26 16.32
C ALA A 45 2.11 2.53 16.19
N ASP A 46 3.15 3.25 15.76
CA ASP A 46 4.51 2.75 15.51
C ASP A 46 4.61 1.72 14.38
N THR A 47 3.56 1.56 13.59
CA THR A 47 3.55 0.68 12.42
C THR A 47 3.61 1.52 11.15
N PRO A 48 4.55 1.23 10.22
CA PRO A 48 4.65 1.97 8.97
C PRO A 48 3.60 1.47 7.96
N PHE A 49 2.54 2.23 7.79
CA PHE A 49 1.53 1.99 6.77
C PHE A 49 1.79 2.82 5.52
N VAL A 50 1.22 2.39 4.41
CA VAL A 50 1.16 3.17 3.18
C VAL A 50 -0.30 3.46 2.89
N SER A 51 -0.65 4.74 2.83
CA SER A 51 -1.99 5.19 2.45
C SER A 51 -2.07 5.24 0.94
N VAL A 52 -3.10 4.62 0.37
CA VAL A 52 -3.29 4.51 -1.08
C VAL A 52 -4.65 5.08 -1.45
N GLN A 53 -4.68 5.97 -2.44
CA GLN A 53 -5.91 6.56 -2.94
C GLN A 53 -6.03 6.33 -4.45
N ASP A 54 -7.17 5.75 -4.88
CA ASP A 54 -7.47 5.59 -6.30
C ASP A 54 -7.78 6.96 -6.91
N ILE A 55 -6.94 7.40 -7.85
CA ILE A 55 -7.08 8.71 -8.49
C ILE A 55 -8.25 8.74 -9.46
N ASN A 56 -8.59 7.60 -10.06
CA ASN A 56 -9.66 7.50 -11.05
C ASN A 56 -11.05 7.34 -10.43
N SER A 57 -11.13 7.17 -9.12
CA SER A 57 -12.40 7.00 -8.43
C SER A 57 -12.95 8.33 -7.94
N ASP A 58 -14.21 8.62 -8.25
CA ASP A 58 -14.92 9.80 -7.75
C ASP A 58 -15.12 9.75 -6.25
N ASP A 59 -15.15 8.56 -5.68
CA ASP A 59 -15.38 8.35 -4.24
C ASP A 59 -14.18 8.73 -3.38
N ARG A 60 -13.00 8.86 -3.96
CA ARG A 60 -11.74 9.20 -3.26
C ARG A 60 -11.50 8.33 -2.02
N LYS A 61 -11.81 7.04 -2.13
CA LYS A 61 -11.61 6.11 -1.04
C LYS A 61 -10.13 5.84 -0.80
N TYR A 62 -9.77 5.72 0.48
CA TYR A 62 -8.43 5.37 0.88
C TYR A 62 -8.36 3.89 1.23
N ALA A 63 -7.29 3.24 0.81
CA ALA A 63 -6.91 1.93 1.30
C ALA A 63 -5.59 2.06 2.06
N TYR A 64 -5.30 1.10 2.91
CA TYR A 64 -4.06 1.07 3.66
C TYR A 64 -3.35 -0.24 3.37
N VAL A 65 -2.06 -0.16 3.15
CA VAL A 65 -1.23 -1.34 2.90
C VAL A 65 0.04 -1.25 3.74
N VAL A 66 0.65 -2.39 3.97
CA VAL A 66 1.99 -2.46 4.54
C VAL A 66 2.87 -3.12 3.50
N TRP A 67 4.01 -2.51 3.19
CA TRP A 67 4.96 -3.14 2.30
C TRP A 67 6.31 -3.31 2.99
N LYS A 68 7.01 -4.36 2.59
CA LYS A 68 8.35 -4.66 3.10
C LYS A 68 9.28 -4.96 1.95
N LEU A 69 10.34 -4.17 1.85
CA LEU A 69 11.37 -4.36 0.85
C LEU A 69 12.44 -5.30 1.39
N SER A 70 12.89 -6.24 0.56
CA SER A 70 13.98 -7.15 0.94
C SER A 70 15.31 -6.40 1.05
N ASP A 71 16.29 -7.00 1.72
CA ASP A 71 17.60 -6.38 1.93
C ASP A 71 18.32 -6.06 0.62
N ASP A 72 18.10 -6.87 -0.42
CA ASP A 72 18.70 -6.67 -1.74
C ASP A 72 17.87 -5.72 -2.63
N SER A 73 16.73 -5.21 -2.13
CA SER A 73 15.82 -4.32 -2.85
C SER A 73 15.21 -4.92 -4.11
N LYS A 74 15.19 -6.23 -4.24
CA LYS A 74 14.69 -6.93 -5.43
C LYS A 74 13.32 -7.55 -5.23
N ARG A 75 12.85 -7.67 -3.99
CA ARG A 75 11.55 -8.23 -3.64
C ARG A 75 10.78 -7.26 -2.78
N LEU A 76 9.50 -7.14 -3.06
CA LEU A 76 8.59 -6.28 -2.31
C LEU A 76 7.39 -7.11 -1.89
N ASN A 77 7.20 -7.26 -0.58
CA ASN A 77 6.04 -7.94 -0.03
C ASN A 77 5.01 -6.91 0.38
N LEU A 78 3.78 -7.10 -0.04
CA LEU A 78 2.69 -6.16 0.16
C LEU A 78 1.50 -6.86 0.79
N ARG A 79 0.94 -6.26 1.84
CA ARG A 79 -0.26 -6.75 2.50
C ARG A 79 -1.28 -5.62 2.60
N ASN A 80 -2.51 -5.93 2.23
CA ASN A 80 -3.63 -5.00 2.37
C ASN A 80 -4.18 -5.06 3.79
N VAL A 81 -4.67 -3.92 4.27
CA VAL A 81 -5.47 -3.89 5.50
C VAL A 81 -6.86 -4.46 5.18
N SER A 82 -7.32 -5.37 6.03
CA SER A 82 -8.57 -6.08 5.81
C SER A 82 -9.79 -5.18 5.90
N ASP A 83 -10.72 -5.31 4.94
CA ASP A 83 -12.00 -4.61 4.94
C ASP A 83 -12.89 -5.01 6.13
N LYS A 84 -12.64 -6.18 6.71
CA LYS A 84 -13.39 -6.66 7.88
C LYS A 84 -13.07 -5.87 9.12
N VAL A 85 -11.86 -5.32 9.21
CA VAL A 85 -11.41 -4.52 10.34
C VAL A 85 -11.62 -3.04 10.06
N ILE A 86 -11.30 -2.57 8.84
CA ILE A 86 -11.50 -1.19 8.43
C ILE A 86 -12.38 -1.18 7.18
N PRO A 87 -13.67 -0.85 7.34
CA PRO A 87 -14.59 -0.82 6.20
C PRO A 87 -14.13 0.19 5.14
N LYS A 88 -14.29 -0.18 3.86
CA LYS A 88 -13.90 0.66 2.72
C LYS A 88 -14.62 2.00 2.69
N GLU A 89 -15.83 2.06 3.26
CA GLU A 89 -16.65 3.26 3.30
C GLU A 89 -16.20 4.26 4.36
N THR A 90 -15.22 3.90 5.19
CA THR A 90 -14.70 4.80 6.21
C THR A 90 -13.95 5.95 5.54
N LYS A 91 -14.52 7.15 5.59
CA LYS A 91 -13.97 8.34 4.94
C LYS A 91 -13.27 9.29 5.89
N ASP A 92 -13.51 9.15 7.19
CA ASP A 92 -12.92 9.99 8.22
C ASP A 92 -11.55 9.45 8.62
N SER A 93 -10.51 10.22 8.38
CA SER A 93 -9.14 9.80 8.69
C SER A 93 -8.93 9.57 10.19
N ALA A 94 -9.60 10.33 11.06
CA ALA A 94 -9.49 10.13 12.51
C ALA A 94 -10.05 8.78 12.93
N THR A 95 -11.18 8.36 12.33
CA THR A 95 -11.76 7.04 12.58
C THR A 95 -10.84 5.93 12.08
N VAL A 96 -10.25 6.09 10.90
CA VAL A 96 -9.30 5.10 10.37
C VAL A 96 -8.08 4.97 11.28
N VAL A 97 -7.50 6.08 11.72
CA VAL A 97 -6.35 6.06 12.62
C VAL A 97 -6.69 5.35 13.94
N ALA A 98 -7.88 5.62 14.48
CA ALA A 98 -8.34 4.98 15.72
C ALA A 98 -8.49 3.46 15.53
N LEU A 99 -9.08 3.02 14.41
CA LEU A 99 -9.25 1.60 14.11
C LEU A 99 -7.90 0.90 13.90
N LEU A 100 -6.98 1.53 13.19
CA LEU A 100 -5.65 0.98 12.98
C LEU A 100 -4.89 0.87 14.29
N SER A 101 -4.96 1.89 15.14
CA SER A 101 -4.29 1.89 16.46
C SER A 101 -4.84 0.79 17.36
N LYS A 102 -6.16 0.62 17.36
CA LYS A 102 -6.84 -0.39 18.18
C LYS A 102 -6.49 -1.81 17.72
N ASN A 103 -6.29 -2.02 16.41
CA ASN A 103 -6.10 -3.34 15.82
C ASN A 103 -4.65 -3.59 15.37
N ALA A 104 -3.69 -2.75 15.76
CA ALA A 104 -2.31 -2.84 15.28
C ALA A 104 -1.67 -4.21 15.50
N HIS A 105 -2.07 -4.94 16.54
CA HIS A 105 -1.56 -6.28 16.85
C HIS A 105 -2.55 -7.39 16.54
N ASN A 106 -3.67 -7.07 15.90
CA ASN A 106 -4.68 -8.05 15.51
C ASN A 106 -4.21 -8.77 14.25
N PRO A 107 -4.01 -10.11 14.28
CA PRO A 107 -3.57 -10.85 13.09
C PRO A 107 -4.59 -10.80 11.93
N GLU A 108 -5.87 -10.49 12.22
CA GLU A 108 -6.89 -10.35 11.19
C GLU A 108 -6.86 -9.00 10.48
N LEU A 109 -6.03 -8.06 10.96
CA LEU A 109 -5.90 -6.73 10.35
C LEU A 109 -5.42 -6.80 8.91
N PHE A 110 -4.55 -7.74 8.60
CA PHE A 110 -3.92 -7.85 7.29
C PHE A 110 -4.52 -8.98 6.47
N GLY A 111 -4.69 -8.73 5.17
CA GLY A 111 -5.08 -9.75 4.20
C GLY A 111 -3.88 -10.56 3.72
N GLU A 112 -4.03 -11.19 2.56
CA GLU A 112 -2.98 -12.01 1.98
C GLU A 112 -1.75 -11.18 1.63
N GLU A 113 -0.58 -11.80 1.78
CA GLU A 113 0.68 -11.21 1.36
C GLU A 113 0.90 -11.49 -0.12
N ILE A 114 1.24 -10.44 -0.87
CA ILE A 114 1.57 -10.53 -2.30
C ILE A 114 3.04 -10.18 -2.46
N GLU A 115 3.81 -11.07 -3.08
CA GLU A 115 5.22 -10.83 -3.36
C GLU A 115 5.40 -10.35 -4.80
N PHE A 116 6.13 -9.25 -4.95
CA PHE A 116 6.55 -8.72 -6.23
C PHE A 116 8.06 -8.82 -6.36
N ARG A 117 8.53 -9.06 -7.57
CA ARG A 117 9.95 -9.03 -7.91
C ARG A 117 10.23 -7.84 -8.80
N LYS A 118 11.39 -7.23 -8.63
CA LYS A 118 11.78 -6.09 -9.45
C LYS A 118 12.10 -6.56 -10.86
N GLU A 119 11.48 -5.94 -11.86
CA GLU A 119 11.81 -6.15 -13.26
C GLU A 119 13.09 -5.42 -13.59
N GLN A 120 13.93 -6.08 -14.37
CA GLN A 120 15.17 -5.48 -14.86
C GLN A 120 14.97 -4.83 -16.21
#